data_560437708a947de6d01f9e9259ab9d91
#
_entry.id   560437708a947de6d01f9e9259ab9d91
#
_cell.length_a   1.000
_cell.length_b   1.000
_cell.length_c   1.000
_cell.angle_alpha   90.00
_cell.angle_beta   90.00
_cell.angle_gamma   90.00
#
_symmetry.space_group_name_H-M   'P 1'
#
loop_
_entity.id
_entity.type
_entity.pdbx_description
1 polymer ?
#
loop_
_entity_poly.entity_id
_entity_poly.type
_entity_poly.pdbx_seq_one_letter_code
_entity_poly.pdbx_strand_id
1 'polypeptide(L)'
;MAQTSRTVLIVDDSAEDRELYRRYLLRDQEYSYTILEATLGKKGLELWQQHQPDAVLLDYRLPDLDGLEFLAQLQPSPQQLCFPVIMVTGQGNEAITVQAMKAGAQDYLVNEQITPEGLQLAVNGAIATVHLHNQLQQRIERERLVSQITWKIHQSLDLEEILQTTVTEVRQFLQTDRVLVFRLQPDGWGIVTTESVGCQWTP
;
A
#
# COMPACT_ATOMS: atom_id res chain seq x y z
N MET A 1 -22.48 -20.53 -9.30
CA MET A 1 -21.77 -19.53 -8.47
C MET A 1 -21.68 -18.26 -9.30
N ALA A 2 -21.90 -17.08 -8.74
CA ALA A 2 -21.72 -15.83 -9.48
C ALA A 2 -20.24 -15.68 -9.80
N GLN A 3 -19.89 -15.56 -11.08
CA GLN A 3 -18.51 -15.24 -11.49
C GLN A 3 -18.17 -13.83 -10.99
N THR A 4 -16.99 -13.66 -10.43
CA THR A 4 -16.48 -12.35 -10.03
C THR A 4 -16.22 -11.54 -11.30
N SER A 5 -16.86 -10.39 -11.44
CA SER A 5 -16.67 -9.50 -12.59
C SER A 5 -15.41 -8.66 -12.39
N ARG A 6 -14.60 -8.51 -13.44
CA ARG A 6 -13.38 -7.71 -13.49
C ARG A 6 -13.43 -6.77 -14.70
N THR A 7 -12.96 -5.56 -14.49
CA THR A 7 -12.82 -4.57 -15.58
C THR A 7 -11.36 -4.45 -15.99
N VAL A 8 -11.04 -4.71 -17.24
CA VAL A 8 -9.68 -4.61 -17.78
C VAL A 8 -9.65 -3.54 -18.85
N LEU A 9 -8.71 -2.61 -18.74
CA LEU A 9 -8.43 -1.61 -19.75
C LEU A 9 -7.28 -2.10 -20.64
N ILE A 10 -7.52 -2.19 -21.94
CA ILE A 10 -6.52 -2.49 -22.96
C ILE A 10 -6.13 -1.19 -23.62
N VAL A 11 -4.85 -0.84 -23.58
CA VAL A 11 -4.28 0.35 -24.23
C VAL A 11 -3.24 -0.11 -25.24
N ASP A 12 -3.59 -0.08 -26.51
CA ASP A 12 -2.80 -0.58 -27.62
C ASP A 12 -3.30 0.08 -28.91
N ASP A 13 -2.42 0.51 -29.82
CA ASP A 13 -2.82 1.15 -31.08
C ASP A 13 -3.26 0.13 -32.14
N SER A 14 -2.78 -1.13 -32.06
CA SER A 14 -3.16 -2.23 -32.95
C SER A 14 -4.58 -2.73 -32.65
N ALA A 15 -5.47 -2.61 -33.60
CA ALA A 15 -6.82 -3.15 -33.48
C ALA A 15 -6.85 -4.69 -33.42
N GLU A 16 -5.89 -5.34 -34.09
CA GLU A 16 -5.76 -6.79 -34.13
C GLU A 16 -5.35 -7.35 -32.77
N ASP A 17 -4.40 -6.69 -32.11
CA ASP A 17 -3.90 -7.10 -30.79
C ASP A 17 -4.97 -6.87 -29.72
N ARG A 18 -5.68 -5.73 -29.73
CA ARG A 18 -6.79 -5.50 -28.80
C ARG A 18 -7.88 -6.55 -28.93
N GLU A 19 -8.28 -6.90 -30.15
CA GLU A 19 -9.29 -7.94 -30.38
C GLU A 19 -8.79 -9.34 -29.96
N LEU A 20 -7.48 -9.61 -30.14
CA LEU A 20 -6.86 -10.87 -29.68
C LEU A 20 -6.93 -10.99 -28.16
N TYR A 21 -6.46 -9.96 -27.42
CA TYR A 21 -6.46 -9.95 -25.96
C TYR A 21 -7.88 -10.03 -25.39
N ARG A 22 -8.80 -9.28 -25.99
CA ARG A 22 -10.23 -9.32 -25.65
C ARG A 22 -10.78 -10.75 -25.76
N ARG A 23 -10.54 -11.44 -26.88
CA ARG A 23 -10.99 -12.84 -27.07
C ARG A 23 -10.34 -13.80 -26.07
N TYR A 24 -9.08 -13.58 -25.70
CA TYR A 24 -8.39 -14.42 -24.74
C TYR A 24 -8.95 -14.24 -23.33
N LEU A 25 -9.21 -13.02 -22.91
CA LEU A 25 -9.81 -12.77 -21.60
C LEU A 25 -11.25 -13.28 -21.51
N LEU A 26 -12.06 -13.10 -22.54
CA LEU A 26 -13.45 -13.57 -22.56
C LEU A 26 -13.60 -15.10 -22.60
N ARG A 27 -12.53 -15.87 -22.82
CA ARG A 27 -12.51 -17.33 -22.70
C ARG A 27 -12.31 -17.84 -21.29
N ASP A 28 -12.02 -16.96 -20.35
CA ASP A 28 -11.85 -17.36 -18.95
C ASP A 28 -13.17 -17.91 -18.38
N GLN A 29 -13.07 -19.07 -17.72
CA GLN A 29 -14.23 -19.73 -17.11
C GLN A 29 -14.43 -19.36 -15.64
N GLU A 30 -13.41 -18.81 -15.02
CA GLU A 30 -13.40 -18.44 -13.61
C GLU A 30 -13.91 -17.02 -13.38
N TYR A 31 -13.53 -16.08 -14.27
CA TYR A 31 -13.87 -14.67 -14.16
C TYR A 31 -14.66 -14.18 -15.38
N SER A 32 -15.54 -13.21 -15.16
CA SER A 32 -16.19 -12.45 -16.23
C SER A 32 -15.50 -11.11 -16.42
N TYR A 33 -15.20 -10.73 -17.68
CA TYR A 33 -14.48 -9.49 -17.95
C TYR A 33 -15.34 -8.47 -18.66
N THR A 34 -15.26 -7.23 -18.15
CA THR A 34 -15.68 -6.02 -18.88
C THR A 34 -14.42 -5.39 -19.48
N ILE A 35 -14.37 -5.24 -20.79
CA ILE A 35 -13.19 -4.75 -21.48
C ILE A 35 -13.42 -3.28 -21.90
N LEU A 36 -12.49 -2.42 -21.50
CA LEU A 36 -12.35 -1.05 -21.98
C LEU A 36 -11.17 -0.99 -22.95
N GLU A 37 -11.29 -0.22 -24.02
CA GLU A 37 -10.24 -0.13 -25.04
C GLU A 37 -9.84 1.32 -25.30
N ALA A 38 -8.56 1.56 -25.48
CA ALA A 38 -7.98 2.82 -25.90
C ALA A 38 -6.89 2.58 -26.95
N THR A 39 -6.83 3.44 -27.96
CA THR A 39 -5.80 3.42 -29.01
C THR A 39 -4.66 4.39 -28.74
N LEU A 40 -4.82 5.25 -27.74
CA LEU A 40 -3.88 6.29 -27.34
C LEU A 40 -3.67 6.25 -25.84
N GLY A 41 -2.47 6.51 -25.38
CA GLY A 41 -2.14 6.53 -23.97
C GLY A 41 -2.93 7.58 -23.18
N LYS A 42 -3.07 8.80 -23.71
CA LYS A 42 -3.88 9.84 -23.07
C LYS A 42 -5.34 9.42 -22.89
N LYS A 43 -5.91 8.74 -23.92
CA LYS A 43 -7.27 8.21 -23.80
C LYS A 43 -7.36 7.08 -22.78
N GLY A 44 -6.35 6.24 -22.71
CA GLY A 44 -6.20 5.21 -21.68
C GLY A 44 -6.21 5.79 -20.26
N LEU A 45 -5.44 6.87 -20.03
CA LEU A 45 -5.43 7.58 -18.73
C LEU A 45 -6.79 8.19 -18.37
N GLU A 46 -7.51 8.77 -19.34
CA GLU A 46 -8.87 9.27 -19.11
C GLU A 46 -9.83 8.15 -18.70
N LEU A 47 -9.81 7.03 -19.43
CA LEU A 47 -10.66 5.87 -19.11
C LEU A 47 -10.30 5.26 -17.76
N TRP A 48 -9.02 5.20 -17.44
CA TRP A 48 -8.57 4.75 -16.12
C TRP A 48 -9.12 5.64 -15.00
N GLN A 49 -9.05 6.96 -15.15
CA GLN A 49 -9.58 7.89 -14.14
C GLN A 49 -11.09 7.78 -13.97
N GLN A 50 -11.82 7.59 -15.08
CA GLN A 50 -13.28 7.55 -15.08
C GLN A 50 -13.85 6.22 -14.55
N HIS A 51 -13.23 5.11 -14.90
CA HIS A 51 -13.80 3.78 -14.68
C HIS A 51 -13.09 2.98 -13.60
N GLN A 52 -11.88 3.38 -13.17
CA GLN A 52 -11.07 2.68 -12.16
C GLN A 52 -11.01 1.16 -12.44
N PRO A 53 -10.50 0.73 -13.61
CA PRO A 53 -10.47 -0.68 -13.98
C PRO A 53 -9.62 -1.50 -13.00
N ASP A 54 -9.86 -2.80 -12.90
CA ASP A 54 -9.12 -3.70 -12.01
C ASP A 54 -7.69 -3.99 -12.50
N ALA A 55 -7.42 -3.88 -13.80
CA ALA A 55 -6.09 -4.00 -14.39
C ALA A 55 -5.97 -3.22 -15.70
N VAL A 56 -4.75 -2.89 -16.07
CA VAL A 56 -4.39 -2.31 -17.38
C VAL A 56 -3.45 -3.25 -18.11
N LEU A 57 -3.80 -3.61 -19.34
CA LEU A 57 -2.92 -4.22 -20.31
C LEU A 57 -2.42 -3.10 -21.23
N LEU A 58 -1.13 -2.84 -21.23
CA LEU A 58 -0.52 -1.65 -21.78
C LEU A 58 0.54 -2.00 -22.82
N ASP A 59 0.34 -1.60 -24.07
CA ASP A 59 1.44 -1.65 -25.03
C ASP A 59 2.51 -0.62 -24.68
N TYR A 60 3.76 -1.04 -24.85
CA TYR A 60 4.90 -0.16 -24.62
C TYR A 60 4.97 0.98 -25.63
N ARG A 61 4.62 0.72 -26.90
CA ARG A 61 4.75 1.70 -28.01
C ARG A 61 3.39 2.26 -28.42
N LEU A 62 2.99 3.36 -27.80
CA LEU A 62 1.79 4.09 -28.21
C LEU A 62 2.16 5.31 -29.05
N PRO A 63 1.25 5.78 -29.93
CA PRO A 63 1.53 6.89 -30.83
C PRO A 63 1.77 8.25 -30.15
N ASP A 64 1.24 8.46 -28.95
CA ASP A 64 1.20 9.74 -28.26
C ASP A 64 2.08 9.81 -27.00
N LEU A 65 2.40 8.67 -26.41
CA LEU A 65 3.32 8.54 -25.25
C LEU A 65 3.82 7.10 -25.14
N ASP A 66 4.95 6.86 -24.49
CA ASP A 66 5.41 5.50 -24.25
C ASP A 66 4.80 4.88 -22.97
N GLY A 67 4.95 3.55 -22.84
CA GLY A 67 4.38 2.82 -21.70
C GLY A 67 4.99 3.23 -20.35
N LEU A 68 6.24 3.69 -20.31
CA LEU A 68 6.89 4.16 -19.07
C LEU A 68 6.34 5.52 -18.66
N GLU A 69 6.10 6.41 -19.62
CA GLU A 69 5.43 7.70 -19.38
C GLU A 69 4.01 7.50 -18.88
N PHE A 70 3.29 6.52 -19.44
CA PHE A 70 1.97 6.13 -18.97
C PHE A 70 2.01 5.65 -17.50
N LEU A 71 2.92 4.73 -17.17
CA LEU A 71 3.13 4.24 -15.80
C LEU A 71 3.44 5.37 -14.81
N ALA A 72 4.31 6.30 -15.21
CA ALA A 72 4.66 7.44 -14.35
C ALA A 72 3.47 8.35 -14.04
N GLN A 73 2.49 8.44 -14.95
CA GLN A 73 1.25 9.20 -14.74
C GLN A 73 0.21 8.45 -13.92
N LEU A 74 0.22 7.11 -13.95
CA LEU A 74 -0.64 6.28 -13.09
C LEU A 74 -0.19 6.29 -11.62
N GLN A 75 1.12 6.34 -11.40
CA GLN A 75 1.71 6.25 -10.06
C GLN A 75 2.63 7.46 -9.78
N PRO A 76 2.07 8.66 -9.62
CA PRO A 76 2.87 9.88 -9.47
C PRO A 76 3.63 9.96 -8.13
N SER A 77 3.36 9.06 -7.17
CA SER A 77 4.01 9.06 -5.85
C SER A 77 4.28 7.63 -5.37
N PRO A 78 5.48 7.35 -4.80
CA PRO A 78 5.81 6.05 -4.20
C PRO A 78 4.91 5.65 -3.02
N GLN A 79 4.16 6.60 -2.46
CA GLN A 79 3.23 6.38 -1.34
C GLN A 79 1.80 6.09 -1.80
N GLN A 80 1.53 6.19 -3.10
CA GLN A 80 0.23 5.81 -3.64
C GLN A 80 0.10 4.28 -3.73
N LEU A 81 -1.15 3.85 -3.60
CA LEU A 81 -1.50 2.43 -3.79
C LEU A 81 -1.06 1.96 -5.18
N CYS A 82 -0.40 0.81 -5.24
CA CYS A 82 -0.04 0.19 -6.51
C CYS A 82 -1.28 -0.13 -7.34
N PHE A 83 -1.12 -0.10 -8.66
CA PHE A 83 -2.19 -0.44 -9.60
C PHE A 83 -1.73 -1.57 -10.53
N PRO A 84 -2.55 -2.59 -10.84
CA PRO A 84 -2.13 -3.70 -11.69
C PRO A 84 -1.95 -3.26 -13.14
N VAL A 85 -0.70 -3.18 -13.59
CA VAL A 85 -0.35 -2.92 -14.99
C VAL A 85 0.50 -4.06 -15.51
N ILE A 86 0.05 -4.66 -16.61
CA ILE A 86 0.79 -5.66 -17.36
C ILE A 86 1.28 -5.00 -18.64
N MET A 87 2.61 -4.92 -18.81
CA MET A 87 3.21 -4.35 -20.01
C MET A 87 3.25 -5.37 -21.13
N VAL A 88 2.83 -4.98 -22.32
CA VAL A 88 3.04 -5.78 -23.53
C VAL A 88 4.17 -5.20 -24.34
N THR A 89 5.10 -6.03 -24.82
CA THR A 89 6.27 -5.59 -25.59
C THR A 89 6.52 -6.54 -26.76
N GLY A 90 7.06 -6.03 -27.87
CA GLY A 90 7.60 -6.86 -28.94
C GLY A 90 8.90 -7.56 -28.55
N GLN A 91 9.35 -8.50 -29.36
CA GLN A 91 10.61 -9.25 -29.17
C GLN A 91 11.84 -8.32 -29.07
N GLY A 92 12.83 -8.74 -28.26
CA GLY A 92 14.15 -8.09 -28.17
C GLY A 92 14.23 -6.91 -27.20
N ASN A 93 13.24 -6.68 -26.37
CA ASN A 93 13.16 -5.52 -25.48
C ASN A 93 13.45 -5.85 -24.00
N GLU A 94 14.42 -6.74 -23.71
CA GLU A 94 14.76 -7.12 -22.32
C GLU A 94 15.11 -5.91 -21.42
N ALA A 95 15.80 -4.91 -21.98
CA ALA A 95 16.12 -3.68 -21.24
C ALA A 95 14.87 -2.89 -20.85
N ILE A 96 13.86 -2.85 -21.72
CA ILE A 96 12.58 -2.19 -21.48
C ILE A 96 11.79 -2.93 -20.41
N THR A 97 11.79 -4.26 -20.43
CA THR A 97 11.17 -5.10 -19.40
C THR A 97 11.69 -4.75 -18.01
N VAL A 98 13.02 -4.65 -17.86
CA VAL A 98 13.61 -4.27 -16.57
C VAL A 98 13.22 -2.85 -16.14
N GLN A 99 13.12 -1.92 -17.09
CA GLN A 99 12.67 -0.55 -16.79
C GLN A 99 11.19 -0.50 -16.40
N ALA A 100 10.33 -1.23 -17.10
CA ALA A 100 8.91 -1.33 -16.79
C ALA A 100 8.65 -1.89 -15.38
N MET A 101 9.34 -2.98 -15.01
CA MET A 101 9.24 -3.55 -13.67
C MET A 101 9.73 -2.58 -12.59
N LYS A 102 10.81 -1.83 -12.84
CA LYS A 102 11.29 -0.77 -11.93
C LYS A 102 10.33 0.42 -11.85
N ALA A 103 9.61 0.71 -12.93
CA ALA A 103 8.62 1.77 -12.99
C ALA A 103 7.27 1.37 -12.35
N GLY A 104 7.11 0.11 -11.91
CA GLY A 104 5.93 -0.34 -11.18
C GLY A 104 4.96 -1.22 -11.97
N ALA A 105 5.33 -1.67 -13.18
CA ALA A 105 4.57 -2.74 -13.84
C ALA A 105 4.67 -4.03 -13.00
N GLN A 106 3.56 -4.75 -12.87
CA GLN A 106 3.50 -5.99 -12.09
C GLN A 106 3.94 -7.20 -12.88
N ASP A 107 3.77 -7.14 -14.20
CA ASP A 107 4.17 -8.22 -15.10
C ASP A 107 4.44 -7.66 -16.51
N TYR A 108 5.03 -8.48 -17.37
CA TYR A 108 5.21 -8.18 -18.78
C TYR A 108 4.91 -9.42 -19.64
N LEU A 109 4.43 -9.17 -20.86
CA LEU A 109 4.15 -10.20 -21.85
C LEU A 109 4.84 -9.84 -23.18
N VAL A 110 5.38 -10.86 -23.85
CA VAL A 110 5.93 -10.70 -25.20
C VAL A 110 4.80 -11.00 -26.18
N ASN A 111 4.45 -10.01 -27.00
CA ASN A 111 3.26 -10.05 -27.88
C ASN A 111 3.13 -11.36 -28.69
N GLU A 112 4.22 -11.79 -29.34
CA GLU A 112 4.24 -12.98 -30.17
C GLU A 112 4.09 -14.31 -29.40
N GLN A 113 4.20 -14.31 -28.09
CA GLN A 113 4.17 -15.49 -27.21
C GLN A 113 2.92 -15.54 -26.32
N ILE A 114 2.01 -14.58 -26.48
CA ILE A 114 0.81 -14.51 -25.64
C ILE A 114 -0.14 -15.65 -25.97
N THR A 115 -0.43 -16.47 -24.96
CA THR A 115 -1.48 -17.49 -25.01
C THR A 115 -2.69 -17.07 -24.17
N PRO A 116 -3.90 -17.63 -24.42
CA PRO A 116 -5.06 -17.31 -23.60
C PRO A 116 -4.81 -17.53 -22.10
N GLU A 117 -4.24 -18.67 -21.75
CA GLU A 117 -3.95 -19.05 -20.36
C GLU A 117 -2.86 -18.14 -19.75
N GLY A 118 -1.83 -17.80 -20.54
CA GLY A 118 -0.75 -16.89 -20.12
C GLY A 118 -1.27 -15.49 -19.80
N LEU A 119 -2.13 -14.94 -20.66
CA LEU A 119 -2.74 -13.63 -20.45
C LEU A 119 -3.64 -13.60 -19.22
N GLN A 120 -4.52 -14.62 -19.07
CA GLN A 120 -5.40 -14.75 -17.92
C GLN A 120 -4.62 -14.87 -16.63
N LEU A 121 -3.55 -15.68 -16.61
CA LEU A 121 -2.69 -15.84 -15.46
C LEU A 121 -1.98 -14.54 -15.08
N ALA A 122 -1.43 -13.82 -16.06
CA ALA A 122 -0.76 -12.53 -15.82
C ALA A 122 -1.73 -11.49 -15.24
N VAL A 123 -2.91 -11.32 -15.84
CA VAL A 123 -3.92 -10.35 -15.38
C VAL A 123 -4.41 -10.72 -13.97
N ASN A 124 -4.78 -11.97 -13.74
CA ASN A 124 -5.29 -12.42 -12.46
C ASN A 124 -4.22 -12.38 -11.36
N GLY A 125 -2.98 -12.75 -11.70
CA GLY A 125 -1.84 -12.66 -10.80
C GLY A 125 -1.49 -11.23 -10.41
N ALA A 126 -1.47 -10.30 -11.38
CA ALA A 126 -1.21 -8.89 -11.12
C ALA A 126 -2.29 -8.28 -10.20
N ILE A 127 -3.57 -8.54 -10.45
CA ILE A 127 -4.68 -8.07 -9.60
C ILE A 127 -4.52 -8.61 -8.17
N ALA A 128 -4.28 -9.90 -8.00
CA ALA A 128 -4.14 -10.53 -6.69
C ALA A 128 -2.92 -9.96 -5.92
N THR A 129 -1.78 -9.82 -6.59
CA THR A 129 -0.54 -9.29 -6.00
C THR A 129 -0.72 -7.86 -5.51
N VAL A 130 -1.27 -7.00 -6.36
CA VAL A 130 -1.50 -5.59 -6.02
C VAL A 130 -2.55 -5.45 -4.91
N HIS A 131 -3.62 -6.24 -4.97
CA HIS A 131 -4.63 -6.24 -3.90
C HIS A 131 -4.03 -6.60 -2.54
N LEU A 132 -3.23 -7.66 -2.49
CA LEU A 132 -2.53 -8.08 -1.26
C LEU A 132 -1.54 -7.00 -0.78
N HIS A 133 -0.77 -6.43 -1.69
CA HIS A 133 0.17 -5.35 -1.37
C HIS A 133 -0.55 -4.14 -0.77
N ASN A 134 -1.62 -3.69 -1.40
CA ASN A 134 -2.41 -2.55 -0.95
C ASN A 134 -3.08 -2.81 0.42
N GLN A 135 -3.59 -4.02 0.67
CA GLN A 135 -4.11 -4.42 1.97
C GLN A 135 -3.03 -4.37 3.06
N LEU A 136 -1.83 -4.86 2.75
CA LEU A 136 -0.70 -4.83 3.68
C LEU A 136 -0.29 -3.39 4.02
N GLN A 137 -0.18 -2.52 3.02
CA GLN A 137 0.14 -1.10 3.21
C GLN A 137 -0.90 -0.38 4.08
N GLN A 138 -2.19 -0.59 3.83
CA GLN A 138 -3.27 -0.03 4.65
C GLN A 138 -3.20 -0.51 6.11
N ARG A 139 -2.84 -1.79 6.31
CA ARG A 139 -2.68 -2.35 7.66
C ARG A 139 -1.51 -1.72 8.41
N ILE A 140 -0.36 -1.59 7.75
CA ILE A 140 0.84 -0.94 8.32
C ILE A 140 0.53 0.51 8.69
N GLU A 141 -0.14 1.26 7.81
CA GLU A 141 -0.49 2.65 8.06
C GLU A 141 -1.46 2.79 9.24
N ARG A 142 -2.46 1.90 9.32
CA ARG A 142 -3.39 1.87 10.46
C ARG A 142 -2.67 1.57 11.78
N GLU A 143 -1.77 0.60 11.80
CA GLU A 143 -0.99 0.27 13.01
C GLU A 143 -0.09 1.43 13.42
N ARG A 144 0.52 2.11 12.45
CA ARG A 144 1.34 3.30 12.69
C ARG A 144 0.53 4.45 13.31
N LEU A 145 -0.66 4.73 12.77
CA LEU A 145 -1.57 5.74 13.32
C LEU A 145 -2.00 5.40 14.75
N VAL A 146 -2.37 4.15 15.02
CA VAL A 146 -2.74 3.70 16.38
C VAL A 146 -1.57 3.90 17.34
N SER A 147 -0.36 3.50 16.95
CA SER A 147 0.85 3.69 17.78
C SER A 147 1.14 5.16 18.06
N GLN A 148 0.98 6.04 17.06
CA GLN A 148 1.16 7.49 17.22
C GLN A 148 0.13 8.09 18.18
N ILE A 149 -1.14 7.69 18.07
CA ILE A 149 -2.21 8.15 18.96
C ILE A 149 -1.93 7.67 20.39
N THR A 150 -1.59 6.40 20.56
CA THR A 150 -1.25 5.83 21.87
C THR A 150 -0.08 6.58 22.51
N TRP A 151 0.98 6.84 21.75
CA TRP A 151 2.14 7.59 22.23
C TRP A 151 1.75 9.03 22.65
N LYS A 152 0.91 9.73 21.85
CA LYS A 152 0.41 11.08 22.21
C LYS A 152 -0.45 11.07 23.47
N ILE A 153 -1.29 10.05 23.66
CA ILE A 153 -2.09 9.89 24.88
C ILE A 153 -1.17 9.71 26.08
N HIS A 154 -0.16 8.83 25.98
CA HIS A 154 0.81 8.64 27.06
C HIS A 154 1.63 9.90 27.35
N GLN A 155 1.92 10.71 26.35
CA GLN A 155 2.64 11.99 26.53
C GLN A 155 1.75 13.09 27.14
N SER A 156 0.43 13.01 26.96
CA SER A 156 -0.55 13.95 27.53
C SER A 156 -0.98 13.58 28.96
N LEU A 157 -0.66 12.36 29.40
CA LEU A 157 -0.82 11.99 30.80
C LEU A 157 0.25 12.78 31.60
N ASP A 158 -0.22 13.60 32.49
CA ASP A 158 0.65 14.40 33.34
C ASP A 158 1.57 13.48 34.13
N LEU A 159 2.87 13.53 33.84
CA LEU A 159 3.86 12.66 34.49
C LEU A 159 3.82 12.81 36.01
N GLU A 160 3.50 14.00 36.49
CA GLU A 160 3.33 14.27 37.91
C GLU A 160 2.15 13.49 38.50
N GLU A 161 0.99 13.44 37.79
CA GLU A 161 -0.18 12.68 38.21
C GLU A 161 0.08 11.18 38.25
N ILE A 162 0.77 10.64 37.23
CA ILE A 162 1.18 9.22 37.21
C ILE A 162 2.13 8.89 38.35
N LEU A 163 3.14 9.70 38.56
CA LEU A 163 4.11 9.50 39.62
C LEU A 163 3.43 9.60 40.99
N GLN A 164 2.56 10.58 41.22
CA GLN A 164 1.83 10.76 42.47
C GLN A 164 0.90 9.58 42.78
N THR A 165 0.16 9.10 41.77
CA THR A 165 -0.68 7.90 41.94
C THR A 165 0.17 6.68 42.26
N THR A 166 1.27 6.49 41.52
CA THR A 166 2.19 5.35 41.73
C THR A 166 2.76 5.30 43.12
N VAL A 167 3.33 6.40 43.67
CA VAL A 167 3.91 6.43 45.00
C VAL A 167 2.84 6.20 46.08
N THR A 168 1.61 6.67 45.82
CA THR A 168 0.49 6.48 46.76
C THR A 168 0.07 5.02 46.83
N GLU A 169 -0.16 4.38 45.68
CA GLU A 169 -0.55 2.97 45.61
C GLU A 169 0.54 2.03 46.15
N VAL A 170 1.80 2.27 45.78
CA VAL A 170 2.94 1.47 46.26
C VAL A 170 3.07 1.61 47.77
N ARG A 171 2.91 2.82 48.33
CA ARG A 171 2.95 3.02 49.79
C ARG A 171 1.86 2.23 50.51
N GLN A 172 0.63 2.26 49.99
CA GLN A 172 -0.50 1.51 50.54
C GLN A 172 -0.28 -0.01 50.44
N PHE A 173 0.17 -0.48 49.28
CA PHE A 173 0.44 -1.90 49.04
C PHE A 173 1.53 -2.45 49.95
N LEU A 174 2.63 -1.71 50.13
CA LEU A 174 3.78 -2.13 50.98
C LEU A 174 3.52 -1.83 52.46
N GLN A 175 2.45 -1.12 52.81
CA GLN A 175 2.15 -0.67 54.18
C GLN A 175 3.34 0.05 54.82
N THR A 176 4.04 0.86 54.08
CA THR A 176 5.21 1.63 54.54
C THR A 176 4.85 3.08 54.84
N ASP A 177 5.67 3.74 55.63
CA ASP A 177 5.43 5.12 56.06
C ASP A 177 5.66 6.13 54.96
N ARG A 178 6.57 5.83 54.02
CA ARG A 178 6.97 6.74 52.99
C ARG A 178 7.42 6.01 51.72
N VAL A 179 7.00 6.50 50.56
CA VAL A 179 7.52 6.10 49.24
C VAL A 179 7.80 7.39 48.45
N LEU A 180 8.94 7.46 47.79
CA LEU A 180 9.33 8.59 46.99
C LEU A 180 9.97 8.15 45.69
N VAL A 181 9.87 9.01 44.66
CA VAL A 181 10.58 8.89 43.40
C VAL A 181 11.72 9.91 43.41
N PHE A 182 12.92 9.41 43.21
CA PHE A 182 14.13 10.18 43.21
C PHE A 182 14.78 10.19 41.84
N ARG A 183 15.03 11.38 41.29
CA ARG A 183 15.67 11.54 40.00
C ARG A 183 17.10 12.03 40.15
N LEU A 184 18.06 11.25 39.69
CA LEU A 184 19.47 11.63 39.64
C LEU A 184 19.70 12.61 38.49
N GLN A 185 20.43 13.69 38.74
CA GLN A 185 20.89 14.64 37.77
C GLN A 185 22.29 14.31 37.26
N PRO A 186 22.70 14.80 36.07
CA PRO A 186 24.03 14.52 35.52
C PRO A 186 25.19 15.02 36.36
N ASP A 187 24.97 15.98 37.27
CA ASP A 187 25.93 16.55 38.20
C ASP A 187 26.12 15.70 39.50
N GLY A 188 25.42 14.57 39.59
CA GLY A 188 25.45 13.65 40.73
C GLY A 188 24.49 14.01 41.84
N TRP A 189 23.78 15.12 41.78
CA TRP A 189 22.71 15.45 42.73
C TRP A 189 21.40 14.80 42.37
N GLY A 190 20.58 14.56 43.37
CA GLY A 190 19.25 14.00 43.11
C GLY A 190 18.15 14.88 43.70
N ILE A 191 17.02 14.86 43.05
CA ILE A 191 15.84 15.61 43.45
C ILE A 191 14.68 14.63 43.68
N VAL A 192 13.98 14.78 44.80
CA VAL A 192 12.71 14.10 45.05
C VAL A 192 11.70 14.71 44.10
N THR A 193 11.21 13.93 43.14
CA THR A 193 10.25 14.37 42.15
C THR A 193 8.84 14.28 42.68
N THR A 194 8.54 13.22 43.44
CA THR A 194 7.21 12.95 43.99
C THR A 194 7.33 12.08 45.21
N GLU A 195 6.49 12.29 46.23
CA GLU A 195 6.47 11.46 47.43
C GLU A 195 5.04 11.24 47.94
N SER A 196 4.84 10.12 48.64
CA SER A 196 3.66 9.83 49.46
C SER A 196 4.07 9.47 50.87
N VAL A 197 3.51 10.18 51.84
CA VAL A 197 3.82 10.03 53.29
C VAL A 197 2.55 9.58 54.04
N GLY A 198 2.70 8.74 55.04
CA GLY A 198 1.61 8.32 55.93
C GLY A 198 1.11 9.45 56.84
N CYS A 199 -0.11 9.36 57.31
CA CYS A 199 -0.78 10.41 58.11
C CYS A 199 -0.08 10.78 59.41
N GLN A 200 0.90 10.01 59.84
CA GLN A 200 1.65 10.25 61.08
C GLN A 200 2.96 11.07 60.89
N TRP A 201 3.27 11.38 59.62
CA TRP A 201 4.52 12.07 59.26
C TRP A 201 4.20 13.36 58.49
N THR A 202 4.85 14.42 58.85
CA THR A 202 4.85 15.67 58.06
C THR A 202 5.87 15.59 56.96
N PRO A 203 5.57 16.10 55.74
CA PRO A 203 6.50 16.10 54.60
C PRO A 203 7.74 16.96 54.87
#